data_69be3a4862015ca1d5cafb6ce60eea99
#
_entry.id   69be3a4862015ca1d5cafb6ce60eea99
#
_cell.length_a   1.000
_cell.length_b   1.000
_cell.length_c   1.000
_cell.angle_alpha   90.00
_cell.angle_beta   90.00
_cell.angle_gamma   90.00
#
_symmetry.space_group_name_H-M   'P 1'
#
loop_
_entity.id
_entity.type
_entity.pdbx_description
1 polymer ?
#
loop_
_entity_poly.entity_id
_entity_poly.type
_entity_poly.pdbx_seq_one_letter_code
_entity_poly.pdbx_strand_id
1 'polypeptide(L)'
;LNYLYAMRMVVKRSFRKGTLSFGTEETFTNRHDVFVQSGFSDNADDHIKQSIYSVFADYSLHLDKFNVAVGLRYEHQKTDYYEYGVHQDEQSPVYNDIVPVALVGYEDKGWHASLSYRLIRNNPDYHMLSSSITYSSKYMYRSGDPLLVPQKHHVFILDAGSRWAFVNLFFDRTLDLYTRFLKPYNDETHPGVLLFTMASIPTTDTYGMNLNVSPKIGCWQPQLNGGMYFYDADVRSLGITRHWNEPQFYFELDNSFTFPDGWFLNVNGNISTAAKQSYSLIHREGTVNDRLS
;
A
#
# COMPACT_ATOMS: atom_id res chain seq x y z
N LEU A 1 -21.84 16.69 -8.09
CA LEU A 1 -21.52 16.50 -9.49
C LEU A 1 -20.01 16.31 -9.64
N ASN A 2 -19.56 15.17 -10.17
CA ASN A 2 -18.15 14.83 -10.22
C ASN A 2 -17.67 14.73 -11.67
N TYR A 3 -16.58 15.41 -11.99
CA TYR A 3 -15.90 15.31 -13.29
C TYR A 3 -14.45 14.92 -13.09
N LEU A 4 -13.98 14.00 -13.92
CA LEU A 4 -12.57 13.65 -14.03
C LEU A 4 -12.17 13.67 -15.50
N TYR A 5 -11.12 14.41 -15.81
CA TYR A 5 -10.48 14.43 -17.12
C TYR A 5 -9.03 13.96 -16.94
N ALA A 6 -8.63 13.03 -17.75
CA ALA A 6 -7.25 12.53 -17.77
C ALA A 6 -6.73 12.48 -19.20
N MET A 7 -5.52 12.97 -19.39
CA MET A 7 -4.80 12.90 -20.66
C MET A 7 -3.41 12.34 -20.39
N ARG A 8 -2.97 11.44 -21.28
CA ARG A 8 -1.62 10.87 -21.23
C ARG A 8 -1.03 10.80 -22.62
N MET A 9 0.18 11.33 -22.76
CA MET A 9 0.95 11.24 -23.99
C MET A 9 2.29 10.54 -23.70
N VAL A 10 2.64 9.54 -24.52
CA VAL A 10 3.88 8.77 -24.35
C VAL A 10 4.55 8.61 -25.70
N VAL A 11 5.83 8.93 -25.77
CA VAL A 11 6.70 8.67 -26.91
C VAL A 11 7.70 7.60 -26.52
N LYS A 12 7.81 6.55 -27.34
CA LYS A 12 8.75 5.44 -27.15
C LYS A 12 9.72 5.37 -28.32
N ARG A 13 11.00 5.17 -28.03
CA ARG A 13 12.02 4.90 -29.02
C ARG A 13 12.84 3.69 -28.61
N SER A 14 12.81 2.65 -29.43
CA SER A 14 13.61 1.45 -29.22
C SER A 14 14.96 1.58 -29.92
N PHE A 15 15.99 1.11 -29.23
CA PHE A 15 17.37 0.97 -29.70
C PHE A 15 17.74 -0.52 -29.70
N ARG A 16 18.91 -0.87 -30.26
CA ARG A 16 19.32 -2.27 -30.35
C ARG A 16 19.34 -3.03 -28.99
N LYS A 17 19.66 -2.34 -27.90
CA LYS A 17 19.79 -2.94 -26.57
C LYS A 17 18.91 -2.28 -25.51
N GLY A 18 18.08 -1.33 -25.86
CA GLY A 18 17.27 -0.63 -24.88
C GLY A 18 16.10 0.13 -25.46
N THR A 19 15.26 0.64 -24.59
CA THR A 19 14.10 1.45 -24.95
C THR A 19 14.04 2.68 -24.05
N LEU A 20 13.90 3.84 -24.66
CA LEU A 20 13.63 5.10 -23.98
C LEU A 20 12.14 5.42 -24.15
N SER A 21 11.47 5.74 -23.05
CA SER A 21 10.12 6.28 -23.02
C SER A 21 10.13 7.62 -22.32
N PHE A 22 9.39 8.58 -22.81
CA PHE A 22 9.13 9.82 -22.10
C PHE A 22 7.72 10.29 -22.37
N GLY A 23 7.13 11.03 -21.47
CA GLY A 23 5.76 11.47 -21.65
C GLY A 23 5.28 12.44 -20.58
N THR A 24 4.02 12.83 -20.77
CA THR A 24 3.27 13.68 -19.84
C THR A 24 1.97 13.01 -19.46
N GLU A 25 1.50 13.32 -18.29
CA GLU A 25 0.18 12.90 -17.81
C GLU A 25 -0.45 14.05 -17.03
N GLU A 26 -1.71 14.33 -17.33
CA GLU A 26 -2.46 15.41 -16.73
C GLU A 26 -3.81 14.86 -16.27
N THR A 27 -4.19 15.21 -15.03
CA THR A 27 -5.48 14.81 -14.48
C THR A 27 -6.13 16.02 -13.82
N PHE A 28 -7.38 16.26 -14.13
CA PHE A 28 -8.22 17.30 -13.53
C PHE A 28 -9.43 16.64 -12.90
N THR A 29 -9.64 16.88 -11.61
CA THR A 29 -10.80 16.43 -10.87
C THR A 29 -11.55 17.62 -10.34
N ASN A 30 -12.86 17.61 -10.50
CA ASN A 30 -13.77 18.56 -9.89
C ASN A 30 -14.88 17.75 -9.22
N ARG A 31 -14.95 17.82 -7.90
CA ARG A 31 -15.86 17.03 -7.08
C ARG A 31 -16.61 17.94 -6.11
N HIS A 32 -17.93 17.84 -6.13
CA HIS A 32 -18.80 18.56 -5.20
C HIS A 32 -19.70 17.54 -4.49
N ASP A 33 -19.52 17.43 -3.19
CA ASP A 33 -20.25 16.52 -2.31
C ASP A 33 -21.07 17.34 -1.31
N VAL A 34 -22.38 17.15 -1.35
CA VAL A 34 -23.32 17.77 -0.37
C VAL A 34 -23.89 16.65 0.47
N PHE A 35 -23.75 16.76 1.76
CA PHE A 35 -24.30 15.83 2.73
C PHE A 35 -25.26 16.55 3.68
N VAL A 36 -26.53 16.13 3.65
CA VAL A 36 -27.60 16.69 4.50
C VAL A 36 -28.20 15.58 5.34
N GLN A 37 -28.20 15.76 6.65
CA GLN A 37 -28.71 14.81 7.60
C GLN A 37 -29.75 15.45 8.53
N SER A 38 -30.99 15.00 8.50
CA SER A 38 -32.04 15.51 9.37
C SER A 38 -31.89 14.99 10.80
N GLY A 39 -31.96 15.88 11.78
CA GLY A 39 -31.91 15.53 13.22
C GLY A 39 -30.52 15.30 13.77
N PHE A 40 -29.48 15.56 12.98
CA PHE A 40 -28.08 15.56 13.37
C PHE A 40 -27.43 16.88 12.95
N SER A 41 -26.49 17.40 13.73
CA SER A 41 -26.16 18.82 13.68
C SER A 41 -25.42 19.32 12.46
N ASP A 42 -24.61 18.46 11.82
CA ASP A 42 -23.64 18.96 10.87
C ASP A 42 -23.90 18.45 9.45
N ASN A 43 -24.42 19.34 8.61
CA ASN A 43 -24.39 19.15 7.17
C ASN A 43 -22.98 19.41 6.66
N ALA A 44 -22.63 18.92 5.49
CA ALA A 44 -21.39 19.27 4.80
C ALA A 44 -21.66 19.65 3.36
N ASP A 45 -20.88 20.58 2.86
CA ASP A 45 -20.85 21.03 1.47
C ASP A 45 -19.38 21.21 1.08
N ASP A 46 -18.79 20.12 0.58
CA ASP A 46 -17.38 20.02 0.25
C ASP A 46 -17.18 20.10 -1.27
N HIS A 47 -16.36 21.04 -1.73
CA HIS A 47 -16.01 21.17 -3.14
C HIS A 47 -14.50 21.09 -3.31
N ILE A 48 -14.00 20.07 -4.04
CA ILE A 48 -12.59 19.79 -4.27
C ILE A 48 -12.29 19.95 -5.77
N LYS A 49 -11.32 20.81 -6.07
CA LYS A 49 -10.73 20.95 -7.40
C LYS A 49 -9.28 20.53 -7.31
N GLN A 50 -8.89 19.52 -8.09
CA GLN A 50 -7.53 19.00 -8.07
C GLN A 50 -6.97 18.94 -9.48
N SER A 51 -5.73 19.40 -9.63
CA SER A 51 -4.95 19.30 -10.85
C SER A 51 -3.66 18.56 -10.57
N ILE A 52 -3.35 17.55 -11.37
CA ILE A 52 -2.10 16.79 -11.30
C ILE A 52 -1.43 16.84 -12.66
N TYR A 53 -0.21 17.37 -12.71
CA TYR A 53 0.63 17.41 -13.91
C TYR A 53 1.87 16.58 -13.66
N SER A 54 2.19 15.70 -14.59
CA SER A 54 3.39 14.88 -14.48
C SER A 54 4.16 14.88 -15.78
N VAL A 55 5.49 14.86 -15.65
CA VAL A 55 6.42 14.54 -16.74
C VAL A 55 7.29 13.38 -16.30
N PHE A 56 7.55 12.44 -17.19
CA PHE A 56 8.34 11.26 -16.85
C PHE A 56 9.26 10.82 -18.00
N ALA A 57 10.34 10.18 -17.63
CA ALA A 57 11.25 9.51 -18.54
C ALA A 57 11.70 8.18 -17.95
N ASP A 58 11.65 7.12 -18.76
CA ASP A 58 12.05 5.76 -18.37
C ASP A 58 13.04 5.24 -19.42
N TYR A 59 14.09 4.59 -18.97
CA TYR A 59 15.05 3.92 -19.80
C TYR A 59 15.22 2.47 -19.35
N SER A 60 15.05 1.52 -20.27
CA SER A 60 15.34 0.11 -20.05
C SER A 60 16.47 -0.35 -20.96
N LEU A 61 17.38 -1.14 -20.43
CA LEU A 61 18.56 -1.65 -21.10
C LEU A 61 18.66 -3.17 -20.87
N HIS A 62 18.89 -3.92 -21.94
CA HIS A 62 19.11 -5.35 -21.89
C HIS A 62 20.54 -5.67 -22.37
N LEU A 63 21.35 -6.22 -21.46
CA LEU A 63 22.77 -6.53 -21.68
C LEU A 63 23.00 -8.02 -21.39
N ASP A 64 22.84 -8.88 -22.40
CA ASP A 64 23.05 -10.32 -22.28
C ASP A 64 22.28 -10.92 -21.08
N LYS A 65 22.97 -11.05 -19.93
CA LYS A 65 22.43 -11.59 -18.68
C LYS A 65 21.85 -10.54 -17.75
N PHE A 66 22.03 -9.26 -18.05
CA PHE A 66 21.59 -8.16 -17.19
C PHE A 66 20.46 -7.37 -17.81
N ASN A 67 19.48 -7.05 -16.98
CA ASN A 67 18.40 -6.13 -17.30
C ASN A 67 18.51 -4.93 -16.34
N VAL A 68 18.54 -3.73 -16.88
CA VAL A 68 18.57 -2.49 -16.08
C VAL A 68 17.39 -1.63 -16.51
N ALA A 69 16.64 -1.14 -15.57
CA ALA A 69 15.59 -0.15 -15.82
C ALA A 69 15.72 0.98 -14.81
N VAL A 70 15.61 2.21 -15.30
CA VAL A 70 15.57 3.42 -14.47
C VAL A 70 14.48 4.32 -14.99
N GLY A 71 13.77 4.97 -14.09
CA GLY A 71 12.73 5.92 -14.42
C GLY A 71 12.69 7.06 -13.42
N LEU A 72 12.27 8.21 -13.89
CA LEU A 72 12.06 9.39 -13.08
C LEU A 72 10.78 10.08 -13.52
N ARG A 73 9.90 10.36 -12.55
CA ARG A 73 8.68 11.13 -12.74
C ARG A 73 8.72 12.34 -11.81
N TYR A 74 8.49 13.50 -12.37
CA TYR A 74 8.16 14.70 -11.60
C TYR A 74 6.64 14.87 -11.62
N GLU A 75 6.06 15.14 -10.47
CA GLU A 75 4.63 15.33 -10.30
C GLU A 75 4.36 16.62 -9.54
N HIS A 76 3.55 17.49 -10.14
CA HIS A 76 3.00 18.69 -9.52
C HIS A 76 1.52 18.50 -9.29
N GLN A 77 1.08 18.55 -8.03
CA GLN A 77 -0.33 18.47 -7.65
C GLN A 77 -0.72 19.74 -6.93
N LYS A 78 -1.83 20.33 -7.36
CA LYS A 78 -2.51 21.43 -6.68
C LYS A 78 -3.93 21.00 -6.33
N THR A 79 -4.33 21.23 -5.07
CA THR A 79 -5.70 21.01 -4.60
C THR A 79 -6.25 22.33 -4.11
N ASP A 80 -7.46 22.69 -4.50
CA ASP A 80 -8.25 23.80 -3.96
C ASP A 80 -9.49 23.18 -3.29
N TYR A 81 -9.60 23.33 -1.98
CA TYR A 81 -10.70 22.81 -1.17
C TYR A 81 -11.60 23.96 -0.70
N TYR A 82 -12.90 23.79 -0.84
CA TYR A 82 -13.90 24.73 -0.39
C TYR A 82 -14.89 24.02 0.52
N GLU A 83 -15.19 24.63 1.65
CA GLU A 83 -16.24 24.21 2.58
C GLU A 83 -17.33 25.28 2.60
N TYR A 84 -18.58 24.89 2.31
CA TYR A 84 -19.70 25.83 2.12
C TYR A 84 -19.36 27.01 1.18
N GLY A 85 -18.61 26.74 0.12
CA GLY A 85 -18.19 27.76 -0.86
C GLY A 85 -17.05 28.67 -0.40
N VAL A 86 -16.53 28.50 0.81
CA VAL A 86 -15.40 29.28 1.35
C VAL A 86 -14.12 28.46 1.16
N HIS A 87 -13.11 29.08 0.50
CA HIS A 87 -11.81 28.44 0.30
C HIS A 87 -11.09 28.22 1.63
N GLN A 88 -10.53 27.01 1.81
CA GLN A 88 -9.82 26.58 3.01
C GLN A 88 -8.33 26.42 2.68
N ASP A 89 -7.50 27.39 3.09
CA ASP A 89 -6.08 27.44 2.73
C ASP A 89 -5.29 26.23 3.26
N GLU A 90 -5.56 25.80 4.52
CA GLU A 90 -4.87 24.65 5.14
C GLU A 90 -5.15 23.31 4.44
N GLN A 91 -6.33 23.21 3.82
CA GLN A 91 -6.80 22.00 3.12
C GLN A 91 -6.56 22.10 1.60
N SER A 92 -5.85 23.13 1.15
CA SER A 92 -5.57 23.43 -0.27
C SER A 92 -4.06 23.32 -0.56
N PRO A 93 -3.43 22.14 -0.36
CA PRO A 93 -2.00 21.97 -0.48
C PRO A 93 -1.54 21.96 -1.94
N VAL A 94 -0.26 22.35 -2.11
CA VAL A 94 0.50 22.15 -3.34
C VAL A 94 1.65 21.22 -3.06
N TYR A 95 1.77 20.14 -3.84
CA TYR A 95 2.84 19.16 -3.74
C TYR A 95 3.70 19.16 -4.99
N ASN A 96 5.01 18.96 -4.80
CA ASN A 96 5.98 18.78 -5.87
C ASN A 96 6.84 17.58 -5.51
N ASP A 97 6.67 16.48 -6.25
CA ASP A 97 7.31 15.22 -5.91
C ASP A 97 8.15 14.69 -7.07
N ILE A 98 9.31 14.12 -6.71
CA ILE A 98 10.14 13.35 -7.62
C ILE A 98 9.96 11.89 -7.27
N VAL A 99 9.49 11.09 -8.22
CA VAL A 99 9.13 9.68 -8.05
C VAL A 99 10.09 8.81 -8.87
N PRO A 100 11.19 8.35 -8.27
CA PRO A 100 12.17 7.50 -8.93
C PRO A 100 11.77 6.02 -8.92
N VAL A 101 12.25 5.29 -9.93
CA VAL A 101 12.26 3.83 -9.99
C VAL A 101 13.60 3.36 -10.54
N ALA A 102 14.14 2.28 -9.98
CA ALA A 102 15.36 1.64 -10.47
C ALA A 102 15.25 0.12 -10.30
N LEU A 103 15.73 -0.62 -11.27
CA LEU A 103 15.79 -2.08 -11.23
C LEU A 103 17.07 -2.54 -11.91
N VAL A 104 17.75 -3.50 -11.29
CA VAL A 104 18.84 -4.28 -11.87
C VAL A 104 18.49 -5.74 -11.70
N GLY A 105 18.42 -6.48 -12.81
CA GLY A 105 18.16 -7.91 -12.85
C GLY A 105 19.33 -8.65 -13.48
N TYR A 106 19.55 -9.87 -13.04
CA TYR A 106 20.50 -10.84 -13.58
C TYR A 106 19.79 -12.17 -13.82
N GLU A 107 20.03 -12.78 -14.97
CA GLU A 107 19.48 -14.11 -15.32
C GLU A 107 20.53 -14.92 -16.07
N ASP A 108 20.85 -16.10 -15.55
CA ASP A 108 21.76 -17.07 -16.19
C ASP A 108 21.48 -18.50 -15.75
N LYS A 109 21.36 -19.43 -16.70
CA LYS A 109 21.29 -20.88 -16.48
C LYS A 109 20.24 -21.32 -15.45
N GLY A 110 19.11 -20.62 -15.38
CA GLY A 110 18.02 -20.92 -14.44
C GLY A 110 18.20 -20.32 -13.06
N TRP A 111 19.20 -19.47 -12.86
CA TRP A 111 19.33 -18.56 -11.74
C TRP A 111 18.86 -17.17 -12.15
N HIS A 112 18.15 -16.51 -11.26
CA HIS A 112 17.77 -15.12 -11.42
C HIS A 112 17.99 -14.37 -10.11
N ALA A 113 18.32 -13.11 -10.22
CA ALA A 113 18.38 -12.19 -9.10
C ALA A 113 17.97 -10.80 -9.58
N SER A 114 17.24 -10.05 -8.76
CA SER A 114 16.92 -8.66 -9.07
C SER A 114 16.92 -7.82 -7.80
N LEU A 115 17.41 -6.59 -7.93
CA LEU A 115 17.29 -5.56 -6.92
C LEU A 115 16.49 -4.41 -7.51
N SER A 116 15.44 -4.02 -6.83
CA SER A 116 14.60 -2.90 -7.24
C SER A 116 14.39 -1.90 -6.11
N TYR A 117 14.27 -0.64 -6.50
CA TYR A 117 13.81 0.45 -5.67
C TYR A 117 12.72 1.22 -6.40
N ARG A 118 11.67 1.60 -5.68
CA ARG A 118 10.64 2.51 -6.18
C ARG A 118 10.07 3.36 -5.08
N LEU A 119 9.81 4.61 -5.40
CA LEU A 119 8.93 5.46 -4.62
C LEU A 119 7.51 5.33 -5.17
N ILE A 120 6.55 5.04 -4.30
CA ILE A 120 5.12 5.04 -4.65
C ILE A 120 4.47 6.15 -3.86
N ARG A 121 3.73 7.01 -4.55
CA ARG A 121 2.95 8.07 -3.93
C ARG A 121 1.46 7.72 -4.03
N ASN A 122 0.78 7.65 -2.90
CA ASN A 122 -0.65 7.38 -2.83
C ASN A 122 -1.39 8.58 -2.25
N ASN A 123 -2.34 9.12 -3.00
CA ASN A 123 -3.22 10.16 -2.50
C ASN A 123 -4.30 9.54 -1.62
N PRO A 124 -4.75 10.24 -0.56
CA PRO A 124 -5.94 9.84 0.16
C PRO A 124 -7.16 9.82 -0.76
N ASP A 125 -8.05 8.87 -0.57
CA ASP A 125 -9.33 8.87 -1.26
C ASP A 125 -10.16 10.07 -0.81
N TYR A 126 -10.97 10.65 -1.69
CA TYR A 126 -11.76 11.85 -1.38
C TYR A 126 -12.71 11.66 -0.19
N HIS A 127 -13.24 10.46 0.03
CA HIS A 127 -14.08 10.18 1.19
C HIS A 127 -13.30 10.23 2.52
N MET A 128 -11.97 10.02 2.48
CA MET A 128 -11.09 10.17 3.63
C MET A 128 -10.80 11.64 3.95
N LEU A 129 -10.93 12.52 2.94
CA LEU A 129 -10.72 13.95 3.07
C LEU A 129 -12.00 14.72 3.43
N SER A 130 -13.16 14.07 3.47
CA SER A 130 -14.43 14.75 3.78
C SER A 130 -14.49 15.21 5.22
N SER A 131 -14.92 16.44 5.44
CA SER A 131 -15.20 17.00 6.77
C SER A 131 -16.52 16.51 7.35
N SER A 132 -17.38 15.86 6.54
CA SER A 132 -18.71 15.43 6.95
C SER A 132 -18.68 14.47 8.13
N ILE A 133 -19.48 14.75 9.16
CA ILE A 133 -19.70 13.86 10.28
C ILE A 133 -20.98 13.07 10.05
N THR A 134 -20.85 11.76 9.92
CA THR A 134 -21.97 10.85 9.66
C THR A 134 -22.34 10.06 10.90
N TYR A 135 -23.64 9.97 11.18
CA TYR A 135 -24.19 9.14 12.24
C TYR A 135 -24.06 7.66 11.87
N SER A 136 -23.34 6.87 12.65
CA SER A 136 -23.23 5.43 12.48
C SER A 136 -24.06 4.66 13.50
N SER A 137 -24.02 5.11 14.74
CA SER A 137 -24.84 4.58 15.85
C SER A 137 -24.92 5.60 16.98
N LYS A 138 -25.73 5.30 18.01
CA LYS A 138 -25.85 6.12 19.22
C LYS A 138 -24.49 6.43 19.88
N TYR A 139 -23.51 5.57 19.71
CA TYR A 139 -22.20 5.69 20.36
C TYR A 139 -21.04 5.89 19.39
N MET A 140 -21.31 6.01 18.09
CA MET A 140 -20.25 6.12 17.10
C MET A 140 -20.65 7.00 15.92
N TYR A 141 -19.84 8.00 15.66
CA TYR A 141 -19.88 8.86 14.49
C TYR A 141 -18.69 8.55 13.58
N ARG A 142 -18.76 8.95 12.32
CA ARG A 142 -17.68 8.78 11.34
C ARG A 142 -17.39 10.10 10.64
N SER A 143 -16.10 10.35 10.39
CA SER A 143 -15.64 11.48 9.59
C SER A 143 -14.38 11.08 8.83
N GLY A 144 -14.04 11.81 7.79
CA GLY A 144 -12.68 11.83 7.24
C GLY A 144 -11.78 12.79 8.02
N ASP A 145 -10.64 13.12 7.40
CA ASP A 145 -9.71 14.15 7.85
C ASP A 145 -9.19 14.91 6.62
N PRO A 146 -9.63 16.16 6.41
CA PRO A 146 -9.20 16.96 5.26
C PRO A 146 -7.72 17.34 5.26
N LEU A 147 -7.02 17.17 6.39
CA LEU A 147 -5.60 17.48 6.54
C LEU A 147 -4.68 16.30 6.17
N LEU A 148 -5.21 15.17 5.74
CA LEU A 148 -4.40 14.05 5.28
C LEU A 148 -3.53 14.44 4.08
N VAL A 149 -2.27 14.10 4.16
CA VAL A 149 -1.29 14.31 3.09
C VAL A 149 -1.03 13.01 2.32
N PRO A 150 -0.56 13.05 1.08
CA PRO A 150 -0.23 11.85 0.32
C PRO A 150 0.84 11.02 1.04
N GLN A 151 0.60 9.73 1.22
CA GLN A 151 1.61 8.83 1.76
C GLN A 151 2.64 8.45 0.70
N LYS A 152 3.90 8.27 1.15
CA LYS A 152 5.02 7.91 0.29
C LYS A 152 5.66 6.61 0.76
N HIS A 153 5.74 5.64 -0.13
CA HIS A 153 6.35 4.33 0.13
C HIS A 153 7.70 4.24 -0.58
N HIS A 154 8.76 4.13 0.18
CA HIS A 154 10.11 3.82 -0.31
C HIS A 154 10.31 2.31 -0.26
N VAL A 155 10.09 1.63 -1.39
CA VAL A 155 10.08 0.17 -1.45
C VAL A 155 11.38 -0.34 -2.08
N PHE A 156 12.11 -1.17 -1.32
CA PHE A 156 13.28 -1.91 -1.79
C PHE A 156 12.96 -3.40 -1.80
N ILE A 157 13.23 -4.07 -2.90
CA ILE A 157 13.01 -5.52 -3.03
C ILE A 157 14.26 -6.15 -3.64
N LEU A 158 14.75 -7.19 -2.97
CA LEU A 158 15.76 -8.10 -3.50
C LEU A 158 15.12 -9.47 -3.69
N ASP A 159 15.04 -9.91 -4.93
CA ASP A 159 14.59 -11.23 -5.33
C ASP A 159 15.76 -12.05 -5.81
N ALA A 160 15.84 -13.29 -5.40
CA ALA A 160 16.82 -14.25 -5.94
C ALA A 160 16.24 -15.65 -5.95
N GLY A 161 16.54 -16.40 -7.00
CA GLY A 161 16.00 -17.74 -7.09
C GLY A 161 16.62 -18.62 -8.15
N SER A 162 16.18 -19.85 -8.11
CA SER A 162 16.50 -20.89 -9.06
C SER A 162 15.24 -21.67 -9.43
N ARG A 163 15.40 -22.80 -10.15
CA ARG A 163 14.26 -23.61 -10.58
C ARG A 163 13.35 -24.13 -9.46
N TRP A 164 13.88 -24.29 -8.25
CA TRP A 164 13.18 -24.91 -7.13
C TRP A 164 13.25 -24.13 -5.82
N ALA A 165 13.96 -23.00 -5.81
CA ALA A 165 14.04 -22.14 -4.61
C ALA A 165 13.99 -20.68 -5.02
N PHE A 166 13.25 -19.90 -4.23
CA PHE A 166 13.10 -18.46 -4.40
C PHE A 166 13.14 -17.78 -3.04
N VAL A 167 13.88 -16.70 -2.94
CA VAL A 167 13.92 -15.82 -1.78
C VAL A 167 13.59 -14.38 -2.19
N ASN A 168 12.77 -13.75 -1.39
CA ASN A 168 12.40 -12.34 -1.51
C ASN A 168 12.75 -11.65 -0.20
N LEU A 169 13.56 -10.60 -0.24
CA LEU A 169 13.80 -9.68 0.86
C LEU A 169 13.17 -8.34 0.52
N PHE A 170 12.47 -7.74 1.46
CA PHE A 170 11.82 -6.45 1.23
C PHE A 170 12.01 -5.50 2.40
N PHE A 171 12.04 -4.22 2.08
CA PHE A 171 11.98 -3.11 3.02
C PHE A 171 11.06 -2.05 2.42
N ASP A 172 10.03 -1.65 3.17
CA ASP A 172 9.11 -0.56 2.83
C ASP A 172 9.10 0.45 3.98
N ARG A 173 9.61 1.65 3.71
CA ARG A 173 9.41 2.82 4.57
C ARG A 173 8.27 3.65 4.05
N THR A 174 7.19 3.68 4.81
CA THR A 174 6.02 4.52 4.52
C THR A 174 6.09 5.79 5.35
N LEU A 175 6.03 6.93 4.68
CA LEU A 175 5.85 8.24 5.29
C LEU A 175 4.38 8.63 5.22
N ASP A 176 3.88 9.24 6.28
CA ASP A 176 2.50 9.73 6.41
C ASP A 176 1.44 8.66 6.17
N LEU A 177 1.64 7.46 6.73
CA LEU A 177 0.68 6.37 6.64
C LEU A 177 -0.64 6.77 7.28
N TYR A 178 -1.68 6.95 6.49
CA TYR A 178 -3.01 7.18 7.04
C TYR A 178 -3.69 5.88 7.46
N THR A 179 -4.28 5.91 8.63
CA THR A 179 -4.97 4.78 9.25
C THR A 179 -6.29 5.22 9.87
N ARG A 180 -7.18 4.28 10.07
CA ARG A 180 -8.43 4.52 10.81
C ARG A 180 -8.15 4.64 12.29
N PHE A 181 -8.78 5.61 12.94
CA PHE A 181 -8.55 5.93 14.32
C PHE A 181 -9.87 6.23 15.06
N LEU A 182 -9.94 5.81 16.32
CA LEU A 182 -11.06 6.07 17.21
C LEU A 182 -10.63 7.07 18.29
N LYS A 183 -11.36 8.16 18.42
CA LYS A 183 -11.17 9.14 19.49
C LYS A 183 -12.53 9.58 20.07
N PRO A 184 -12.57 10.11 21.30
CA PRO A 184 -13.77 10.76 21.79
C PRO A 184 -14.24 11.86 20.83
N TYR A 185 -15.55 11.93 20.56
CA TYR A 185 -16.10 12.95 19.68
C TYR A 185 -16.16 14.32 20.37
N ASN A 186 -16.92 14.37 21.47
CA ASN A 186 -17.03 15.54 22.34
C ASN A 186 -17.55 15.07 23.68
N ASP A 187 -16.69 15.01 24.68
CA ASP A 187 -17.05 14.48 25.99
C ASP A 187 -17.99 15.42 26.79
N GLU A 188 -18.03 16.71 26.44
CA GLU A 188 -18.88 17.69 27.12
C GLU A 188 -20.34 17.61 26.64
N THR A 189 -20.55 17.52 25.32
CA THR A 189 -21.88 17.55 24.72
C THR A 189 -22.42 16.17 24.35
N HIS A 190 -21.52 15.21 24.10
CA HIS A 190 -21.83 13.84 23.69
C HIS A 190 -20.97 12.81 24.46
N PRO A 191 -21.15 12.72 25.78
CA PRO A 191 -20.32 11.84 26.60
C PRO A 191 -20.46 10.36 26.16
N GLY A 192 -19.30 9.70 25.98
CA GLY A 192 -19.25 8.30 25.57
C GLY A 192 -19.49 8.05 24.07
N VAL A 193 -19.57 9.09 23.25
CA VAL A 193 -19.63 8.96 21.80
C VAL A 193 -18.22 8.99 21.22
N LEU A 194 -17.89 8.01 20.37
CA LEU A 194 -16.62 7.89 19.67
C LEU A 194 -16.72 8.40 18.24
N LEU A 195 -15.70 9.10 17.79
CA LEU A 195 -15.50 9.47 16.41
C LEU A 195 -14.53 8.48 15.75
N PHE A 196 -15.01 7.76 14.76
CA PHE A 196 -14.21 6.93 13.87
C PHE A 196 -13.74 7.78 12.69
N THR A 197 -12.48 8.13 12.68
CA THR A 197 -11.90 9.06 11.72
C THR A 197 -10.60 8.51 11.13
N MET A 198 -9.90 9.33 10.36
CA MET A 198 -8.56 9.04 9.85
C MET A 198 -7.51 9.72 10.72
N ALA A 199 -6.31 9.18 10.72
CA ALA A 199 -5.14 9.79 11.34
C ALA A 199 -3.90 9.42 10.54
N SER A 200 -2.83 10.22 10.65
CA SER A 200 -1.55 9.96 10.01
C SER A 200 -0.52 9.46 11.02
N ILE A 201 0.22 8.42 10.64
CA ILE A 201 1.42 7.93 11.33
C ILE A 201 2.62 8.43 10.53
N PRO A 202 3.49 9.29 11.10
CA PRO A 202 4.54 9.96 10.34
C PRO A 202 5.52 9.03 9.63
N THR A 203 5.89 7.93 10.28
CA THR A 203 6.82 6.95 9.69
C THR A 203 6.47 5.55 10.15
N THR A 204 6.46 4.62 9.21
CA THR A 204 6.26 3.19 9.43
C THR A 204 7.26 2.42 8.58
N ASP A 205 7.97 1.50 9.19
CA ASP A 205 8.89 0.60 8.50
C ASP A 205 8.34 -0.83 8.51
N THR A 206 8.26 -1.44 7.33
CA THR A 206 7.93 -2.86 7.17
C THR A 206 9.07 -3.54 6.45
N TYR A 207 9.64 -4.59 7.02
CA TYR A 207 10.72 -5.34 6.39
C TYR A 207 10.62 -6.82 6.72
N GLY A 208 11.11 -7.63 5.82
CA GLY A 208 11.01 -9.07 6.01
C GLY A 208 11.63 -9.89 4.90
N MET A 209 11.35 -11.18 5.00
CA MET A 209 11.83 -12.20 4.09
C MET A 209 10.72 -13.22 3.82
N ASN A 210 10.62 -13.61 2.55
CA ASN A 210 9.82 -14.76 2.10
C ASN A 210 10.74 -15.77 1.43
N LEU A 211 10.52 -17.05 1.72
CA LEU A 211 11.20 -18.19 1.13
C LEU A 211 10.18 -19.14 0.53
N ASN A 212 10.39 -19.52 -0.72
CA ASN A 212 9.67 -20.60 -1.37
C ASN A 212 10.66 -21.68 -1.82
N VAL A 213 10.35 -22.94 -1.50
CA VAL A 213 11.16 -24.10 -1.91
C VAL A 213 10.23 -25.18 -2.42
N SER A 214 10.36 -25.54 -3.71
CA SER A 214 9.47 -26.50 -4.37
C SER A 214 10.21 -27.47 -5.29
N PRO A 215 11.07 -28.37 -4.75
CA PRO A 215 11.76 -29.37 -5.55
C PRO A 215 10.79 -30.47 -6.01
N LYS A 216 11.12 -31.12 -7.12
CA LYS A 216 10.44 -32.35 -7.55
C LYS A 216 11.33 -33.57 -7.27
N ILE A 217 10.86 -34.48 -6.41
CA ILE A 217 11.62 -35.64 -5.92
C ILE A 217 10.81 -36.88 -6.24
N GLY A 218 10.98 -37.43 -7.45
CA GLY A 218 10.24 -38.62 -7.91
C GLY A 218 8.73 -38.34 -7.98
N CYS A 219 7.94 -39.09 -7.23
CA CYS A 219 6.49 -38.91 -7.10
C CYS A 219 6.09 -37.80 -6.10
N TRP A 220 7.01 -37.31 -5.30
CA TRP A 220 6.79 -36.30 -4.28
C TRP A 220 7.17 -34.91 -4.78
N GLN A 221 6.27 -33.97 -4.63
CA GLN A 221 6.47 -32.57 -4.94
C GLN A 221 6.08 -31.72 -3.71
N PRO A 222 7.02 -31.50 -2.77
CA PRO A 222 6.79 -30.59 -1.67
C PRO A 222 6.80 -29.15 -2.16
N GLN A 223 5.99 -28.31 -1.55
CA GLN A 223 6.04 -26.87 -1.66
C GLN A 223 6.07 -26.28 -0.25
N LEU A 224 7.18 -25.67 0.08
CA LEU A 224 7.42 -25.04 1.36
C LEU A 224 7.43 -23.53 1.14
N ASN A 225 6.51 -22.85 1.82
CA ASN A 225 6.45 -21.39 1.88
C ASN A 225 6.69 -20.98 3.33
N GLY A 226 7.56 -20.02 3.52
CA GLY A 226 7.80 -19.49 4.86
C GLY A 226 8.27 -18.05 4.78
N GLY A 227 7.97 -17.31 5.81
CA GLY A 227 8.40 -15.92 5.88
C GLY A 227 8.37 -15.37 7.28
N MET A 228 9.08 -14.27 7.41
CA MET A 228 9.05 -13.43 8.58
C MET A 228 9.00 -11.97 8.15
N TYR A 229 8.28 -11.19 8.91
CA TYR A 229 8.25 -9.75 8.71
C TYR A 229 8.11 -9.01 10.03
N PHE A 230 8.60 -7.81 10.03
CA PHE A 230 8.59 -6.88 11.13
C PHE A 230 7.82 -5.66 10.67
N TYR A 231 7.03 -5.13 11.57
CA TYR A 231 6.32 -3.90 11.39
C TYR A 231 6.70 -2.96 12.52
N ASP A 232 7.35 -1.86 12.19
CA ASP A 232 7.79 -0.85 13.14
C ASP A 232 7.04 0.46 12.90
N ALA A 233 6.17 0.83 13.83
CA ALA A 233 5.38 2.06 13.75
C ALA A 233 5.37 2.78 15.08
N ASP A 234 5.75 4.05 15.04
CA ASP A 234 5.61 4.93 16.19
C ASP A 234 4.21 5.57 16.22
N VAL A 235 3.35 4.98 17.04
CA VAL A 235 1.96 5.40 17.21
C VAL A 235 1.73 6.37 18.36
N ARG A 236 2.80 6.93 18.95
CA ARG A 236 2.69 7.91 20.05
C ARG A 236 2.00 9.20 19.59
N SER A 237 2.12 9.56 18.34
CA SER A 237 1.37 10.67 17.74
C SER A 237 -0.15 10.51 17.85
N LEU A 238 -0.64 9.28 18.01
CA LEU A 238 -2.05 8.95 18.21
C LEU A 238 -2.43 8.83 19.70
N GLY A 239 -1.55 9.22 20.63
CA GLY A 239 -1.76 9.07 22.07
C GLY A 239 -1.58 7.63 22.57
N ILE A 240 -1.01 6.73 21.75
CA ILE A 240 -0.79 5.34 22.09
C ILE A 240 0.67 5.17 22.52
N THR A 241 0.90 4.72 23.75
CA THR A 241 2.26 4.58 24.32
C THR A 241 2.98 3.31 23.86
N ARG A 242 2.29 2.42 23.14
CA ARG A 242 2.85 1.12 22.75
C ARG A 242 3.51 1.20 21.39
N HIS A 243 4.70 0.67 21.27
CA HIS A 243 5.43 0.49 20.03
C HIS A 243 5.05 -0.83 19.36
N TRP A 244 4.92 -0.84 18.04
CA TRP A 244 4.60 -2.04 17.28
C TRP A 244 5.84 -2.52 16.53
N ASN A 245 6.52 -3.51 17.07
CA ASN A 245 7.73 -4.07 16.47
C ASN A 245 7.86 -5.58 16.68
N GLU A 246 6.74 -6.26 16.94
CA GLU A 246 6.76 -7.71 17.15
C GLU A 246 6.93 -8.45 15.81
N PRO A 247 7.90 -9.39 15.72
CA PRO A 247 8.08 -10.19 14.52
C PRO A 247 6.88 -11.12 14.29
N GLN A 248 6.53 -11.30 13.03
CA GLN A 248 5.49 -12.23 12.60
C GLN A 248 6.12 -13.29 11.71
N PHE A 249 5.78 -14.55 11.98
CA PHE A 249 6.26 -15.70 11.23
C PHE A 249 5.08 -16.45 10.65
N TYR A 250 5.25 -16.95 9.45
CA TYR A 250 4.35 -17.93 8.87
C TYR A 250 5.15 -19.05 8.21
N PHE A 251 4.56 -20.21 8.20
CA PHE A 251 5.09 -21.39 7.56
C PHE A 251 3.95 -22.20 6.98
N GLU A 252 4.08 -22.60 5.73
CA GLU A 252 3.11 -23.40 5.01
C GLU A 252 3.84 -24.53 4.31
N LEU A 253 3.32 -25.74 4.41
CA LEU A 253 3.85 -26.90 3.77
C LEU A 253 2.74 -27.62 3.02
N ASP A 254 2.87 -27.69 1.71
CA ASP A 254 2.03 -28.48 0.83
C ASP A 254 2.83 -29.66 0.30
N ASN A 255 2.34 -30.87 0.52
CA ASN A 255 2.95 -32.08 -0.01
C ASN A 255 2.00 -32.73 -1.00
N SER A 256 2.43 -32.83 -2.26
CA SER A 256 1.71 -33.52 -3.32
C SER A 256 2.45 -34.78 -3.71
N PHE A 257 1.75 -35.90 -3.74
CA PHE A 257 2.27 -37.18 -4.20
C PHE A 257 1.46 -37.66 -5.39
N THR A 258 2.10 -37.91 -6.52
CA THR A 258 1.48 -38.46 -7.72
C THR A 258 2.11 -39.83 -8.04
N PHE A 259 1.31 -40.89 -7.91
CA PHE A 259 1.74 -42.24 -8.12
C PHE A 259 1.48 -42.71 -9.56
N PRO A 260 2.24 -43.70 -10.09
CA PRO A 260 2.13 -44.15 -11.47
C PRO A 260 0.72 -44.62 -11.89
N ASP A 261 -0.05 -45.19 -10.96
CA ASP A 261 -1.38 -45.75 -11.20
C ASP A 261 -2.52 -44.70 -11.14
N GLY A 262 -2.15 -43.40 -11.17
CA GLY A 262 -3.13 -42.31 -11.13
C GLY A 262 -3.63 -41.96 -9.73
N TRP A 263 -3.10 -42.56 -8.68
CA TRP A 263 -3.38 -42.17 -7.32
C TRP A 263 -2.70 -40.82 -6.99
N PHE A 264 -3.42 -40.01 -6.28
CA PHE A 264 -2.95 -38.71 -5.83
C PHE A 264 -3.21 -38.57 -4.33
N LEU A 265 -2.22 -38.05 -3.60
CA LEU A 265 -2.34 -37.69 -2.19
C LEU A 265 -1.82 -36.29 -1.99
N ASN A 266 -2.58 -35.48 -1.28
CA ASN A 266 -2.17 -34.15 -0.87
C ASN A 266 -2.26 -34.02 0.66
N VAL A 267 -1.19 -33.52 1.28
CA VAL A 267 -1.14 -33.24 2.72
C VAL A 267 -0.59 -31.82 2.91
N ASN A 268 -1.39 -30.92 3.43
CA ASN A 268 -0.97 -29.55 3.65
C ASN A 268 -1.24 -29.11 5.09
N GLY A 269 -0.44 -28.18 5.54
CA GLY A 269 -0.57 -27.57 6.84
C GLY A 269 0.07 -26.20 6.87
N ASN A 270 -0.45 -25.31 7.67
CA ASN A 270 0.15 -24.01 7.90
C ASN A 270 0.13 -23.62 9.38
N ILE A 271 1.09 -22.80 9.76
CA ILE A 271 1.20 -22.20 11.08
C ILE A 271 1.60 -20.74 10.95
N SER A 272 0.99 -19.89 11.73
CA SER A 272 1.38 -18.49 11.84
C SER A 272 1.41 -18.03 13.29
N THR A 273 2.29 -17.09 13.59
CA THR A 273 2.33 -16.46 14.90
C THR A 273 1.19 -15.45 15.05
N ALA A 274 0.90 -15.09 16.29
CA ALA A 274 0.02 -13.95 16.59
C ALA A 274 0.57 -12.68 15.95
N ALA A 275 -0.32 -11.86 15.40
CA ALA A 275 0.02 -10.62 14.74
C ALA A 275 -0.80 -9.45 15.26
N LYS A 276 -0.16 -8.29 15.43
CA LYS A 276 -0.86 -7.02 15.62
C LYS A 276 -1.09 -6.41 14.25
N GLN A 277 -2.34 -6.15 13.90
CA GLN A 277 -2.66 -5.49 12.65
C GLN A 277 -2.56 -3.98 12.81
N SER A 278 -1.85 -3.33 11.90
CA SER A 278 -1.58 -1.89 11.90
C SER A 278 -2.83 -1.00 11.89
N TYR A 279 -3.94 -1.46 11.31
CA TYR A 279 -5.10 -0.59 11.11
C TYR A 279 -6.15 -0.65 12.19
N SER A 280 -6.10 -1.61 13.10
CA SER A 280 -7.23 -1.84 14.00
C SER A 280 -6.87 -1.92 15.47
N LEU A 281 -5.58 -1.83 15.82
CA LEU A 281 -5.13 -2.07 17.19
C LEU A 281 -5.53 -3.47 17.74
N ILE A 282 -6.05 -4.34 16.89
CA ILE A 282 -6.54 -5.66 17.24
C ILE A 282 -5.39 -6.64 17.19
N HIS A 283 -5.18 -7.33 18.29
CA HIS A 283 -4.30 -8.48 18.35
C HIS A 283 -4.97 -9.65 17.63
N ARG A 284 -4.33 -10.17 16.58
CA ARG A 284 -4.79 -11.39 15.91
C ARG A 284 -4.03 -12.58 16.49
N GLU A 285 -4.75 -13.55 17.00
CA GLU A 285 -4.17 -14.80 17.48
C GLU A 285 -3.53 -15.59 16.34
N GLY A 286 -2.46 -16.32 16.65
CA GLY A 286 -1.83 -17.25 15.72
C GLY A 286 -2.80 -18.36 15.32
N THR A 287 -2.64 -18.88 14.13
CA THR A 287 -3.47 -19.98 13.60
C THR A 287 -2.61 -21.16 13.19
N VAL A 288 -3.12 -22.37 13.43
CA VAL A 288 -2.59 -23.62 12.92
C VAL A 288 -3.70 -24.29 12.15
N ASN A 289 -3.47 -24.56 10.87
CA ASN A 289 -4.40 -25.32 10.03
C ASN A 289 -3.69 -26.46 9.37
N ASP A 290 -4.34 -27.62 9.38
CA ASP A 290 -3.93 -28.82 8.67
C ASP A 290 -5.11 -29.35 7.82
N ARG A 291 -4.81 -29.84 6.64
CA ARG A 291 -5.79 -30.42 5.74
C ARG A 291 -5.20 -31.62 5.02
N LEU A 292 -5.94 -32.72 5.04
CA LEU A 292 -5.68 -33.90 4.27
C LEU A 292 -6.75 -34.04 3.18
N SER A 293 -6.36 -34.29 1.91
CA SER A 293 -7.24 -34.48 0.78
C SER A 293 -6.72 -35.52 -0.22
#